data_02062c7f0c9fe6152e5d35d1fb1530cf
#
_entry.id   02062c7f0c9fe6152e5d35d1fb1530cf
#
_cell.length_a   1.000
_cell.length_b   1.000
_cell.length_c   1.000
_cell.angle_alpha   90.00
_cell.angle_beta   90.00
_cell.angle_gamma   90.00
#
_symmetry.space_group_name_H-M   'P 1'
#
loop_
_entity.id
_entity.type
_entity.pdbx_description
1 polymer ?
#
loop_
_entity_poly.entity_id
_entity_poly.type
_entity_poly.pdbx_seq_one_letter_code
_entity_poly.pdbx_strand_id
1 'polypeptide(L)' 'MRTLVTFIVRLWVDPQVEEPTWEGQVECVASGERVHVRRQEELVRFIESHTKPEWEKPTNLHRRGMEP' A
#
# COMPACT_ATOMS: atom_id res chain seq x y z
N MET A 1 8.59 11.06 17.52
CA MET A 1 7.31 11.76 17.27
C MET A 1 6.49 10.97 16.27
N ARG A 2 5.20 10.89 16.48
CA ARG A 2 4.32 10.15 15.61
C ARG A 2 3.66 11.07 14.60
N THR A 3 3.43 10.53 13.41
CA THR A 3 2.71 11.25 12.37
C THR A 3 1.55 10.37 11.91
N LEU A 4 0.39 10.99 11.76
CA LEU A 4 -0.78 10.28 11.27
C LEU A 4 -0.77 10.28 9.74
N VAL A 5 -0.89 9.09 9.17
CA VAL A 5 -1.00 8.94 7.72
C VAL A 5 -2.36 8.37 7.43
N THR A 6 -3.08 9.01 6.53
CA THR A 6 -4.46 8.64 6.23
C THR A 6 -4.56 8.06 4.84
N PHE A 7 -5.28 6.96 4.72
CA PHE A 7 -5.54 6.31 3.44
C PHE A 7 -7.05 6.20 3.24
N ILE A 8 -7.46 6.29 2.00
CA ILE A 8 -8.83 6.02 1.60
C ILE A 8 -8.82 4.74 0.81
N VAL A 9 -9.60 3.76 1.27
CA VAL A 9 -9.69 2.46 0.61
C VAL A 9 -11.11 2.31 0.08
N ARG A 10 -11.22 1.99 -1.21
CA ARG A 10 -12.51 1.73 -1.85
C ARG A 10 -12.44 0.35 -2.46
N LEU A 11 -13.27 -0.55 -1.97
CA LEU A 11 -13.27 -1.93 -2.44
C LEU A 11 -14.61 -2.26 -3.07
N TRP A 12 -14.55 -3.02 -4.14
CA TRP A 12 -15.73 -3.59 -4.75
C TRP A 12 -16.14 -4.82 -3.95
N VAL A 13 -17.38 -4.86 -3.53
CA VAL A 13 -17.88 -5.98 -2.72
C VAL A 13 -19.05 -6.62 -3.45
N ASP A 14 -18.97 -7.94 -3.63
CA ASP A 14 -20.04 -8.70 -4.23
C ASP A 14 -20.69 -9.51 -3.13
N PRO A 15 -21.93 -9.17 -2.72
CA PRO A 15 -22.56 -9.89 -1.61
C PRO A 15 -22.91 -11.33 -1.94
N GLN A 16 -22.85 -11.72 -3.19
CA GLN A 16 -23.15 -13.09 -3.58
C GLN A 16 -21.95 -14.01 -3.50
N VAL A 17 -20.77 -13.45 -3.28
CA VAL A 17 -19.53 -14.21 -3.16
C VAL A 17 -19.18 -14.31 -1.68
N GLU A 18 -18.90 -15.54 -1.24
CA GLU A 18 -18.65 -15.77 0.18
C GLU A 18 -17.33 -15.21 0.65
N GLU A 19 -16.33 -15.22 -0.23
CA GLU A 19 -15.02 -14.74 0.13
C GLU A 19 -14.89 -13.26 -0.22
N PRO A 20 -14.22 -12.49 0.62
CA PRO A 20 -14.05 -11.08 0.30
C PRO A 20 -13.17 -10.90 -0.92
N THR A 21 -13.56 -9.96 -1.76
CA THR A 21 -12.72 -9.55 -2.86
C THR A 21 -11.94 -8.32 -2.41
N TRP A 22 -10.68 -8.27 -2.81
CA TRP A 22 -9.82 -7.17 -2.43
C TRP A 22 -9.57 -6.22 -3.59
N GLU A 23 -10.42 -6.31 -4.59
CA GLU A 23 -10.29 -5.46 -5.75
C GLU A 23 -10.84 -4.07 -5.46
N GLY A 24 -10.05 -3.05 -5.79
CA GLY A 24 -10.47 -1.70 -5.56
C GLY A 24 -9.33 -0.73 -5.71
N GLN A 25 -9.38 0.36 -4.97
CA GLN A 25 -8.38 1.41 -5.02
C GLN A 25 -8.01 1.82 -3.62
N VAL A 26 -6.75 2.25 -3.46
CA VAL A 26 -6.29 2.85 -2.24
C VAL A 26 -5.57 4.14 -2.60
N GLU A 27 -5.80 5.16 -1.79
CA GLU A 27 -5.21 6.48 -2.00
C GLU A 27 -4.56 6.94 -0.72
N CYS A 28 -3.33 7.47 -0.84
CA CYS A 28 -2.68 8.13 0.28
C CYS A 28 -3.08 9.61 0.22
N VAL A 29 -3.78 10.07 1.26
CA VAL A 29 -4.33 11.42 1.24
C VAL A 29 -3.24 12.47 1.16
N ALA A 30 -2.14 12.24 1.88
CA ALA A 30 -1.06 13.23 1.98
C ALA A 30 -0.37 13.46 0.65
N SER A 31 -0.13 12.38 -0.12
CA SER A 31 0.59 12.50 -1.39
C SER A 31 -0.34 12.60 -2.58
N GLY A 32 -1.58 12.19 -2.41
CA GLY A 32 -2.51 12.09 -3.54
C GLY A 32 -2.28 10.90 -4.43
N GLU A 33 -1.30 10.08 -4.11
CA GLU A 33 -1.02 8.90 -4.90
C GLU A 33 -2.11 7.86 -4.73
N ARG A 34 -2.47 7.22 -5.81
CA ARG A 34 -3.58 6.30 -5.86
C ARG A 34 -3.20 5.10 -6.72
N VAL A 35 -3.53 3.91 -6.24
CA VAL A 35 -3.26 2.70 -7.01
C VAL A 35 -4.46 1.80 -6.99
N HIS A 36 -4.57 0.99 -8.03
CA HIS A 36 -5.57 -0.06 -8.11
C HIS A 36 -4.99 -1.32 -7.48
N VAL A 37 -5.77 -1.99 -6.64
CA VAL A 37 -5.33 -3.21 -5.99
C VAL A 37 -6.29 -4.33 -6.32
N ARG A 38 -5.79 -5.54 -6.35
CA ARG A 38 -6.59 -6.74 -6.61
C ARG A 38 -6.42 -7.77 -5.52
N ARG A 39 -5.44 -7.59 -4.65
CA ARG A 39 -5.12 -8.54 -3.60
C ARG A 39 -4.79 -7.78 -2.35
N GLN A 40 -5.01 -8.46 -1.22
CA GLN A 40 -4.70 -7.87 0.06
C GLN A 40 -3.22 -7.47 0.15
N GLU A 41 -2.34 -8.29 -0.41
CA GLU A 41 -0.91 -8.01 -0.33
C GLU A 41 -0.55 -6.70 -1.01
N GLU A 42 -1.24 -6.38 -2.10
CA GLU A 42 -0.98 -5.13 -2.80
C GLU A 42 -1.38 -3.93 -1.96
N LEU A 43 -2.51 -4.04 -1.26
CA LEU A 43 -2.96 -3.00 -0.37
C LEU A 43 -1.96 -2.78 0.76
N VAL A 44 -1.53 -3.87 1.39
CA VAL A 44 -0.58 -3.77 2.50
C VAL A 44 0.72 -3.16 2.02
N ARG A 45 1.18 -3.58 0.84
CA ARG A 45 2.44 -3.06 0.30
C ARG A 45 2.37 -1.57 0.04
N PHE A 46 1.26 -1.10 -0.48
CA PHE A 46 1.09 0.32 -0.73
C PHE A 46 1.13 1.10 0.59
N ILE A 47 0.42 0.60 1.60
CA ILE A 47 0.39 1.26 2.89
C ILE A 47 1.79 1.30 3.48
N GLU A 48 2.51 0.18 3.42
CA GLU A 48 3.84 0.12 3.98
C GLU A 48 4.79 1.09 3.29
N SER A 49 4.65 1.22 1.97
CA SER A 49 5.55 2.09 1.23
C SER A 49 5.37 3.56 1.60
N HIS A 50 4.22 3.92 2.16
CA HIS A 50 3.93 5.30 2.50
C HIS A 50 4.06 5.55 3.99
N THR A 51 4.33 4.53 4.78
CA THR A 51 4.41 4.68 6.23
C THR A 51 5.79 4.38 6.78
N LYS A 52 6.66 3.78 5.99
CA LYS A 52 8.02 3.50 6.44
C LYS A 52 8.88 4.75 6.34
N PRO A 53 9.78 4.95 7.29
CA PRO A 53 10.73 6.06 7.17
C PRO A 53 11.63 5.87 5.96
N GLU A 54 12.17 6.98 5.47
CA GLU A 54 12.95 6.94 4.25
C GLU A 54 14.12 6.02 4.32
N TRP A 55 14.78 5.94 5.48
CA TRP A 55 15.95 5.08 5.62
C TRP A 55 15.60 3.60 5.60
N GLU A 56 14.31 3.24 5.75
CA GLU A 56 13.87 1.86 5.68
C GLU A 56 13.27 1.49 4.34
N LYS A 57 13.07 2.47 3.47
CA LYS A 57 12.48 2.16 2.18
C LYS A 57 13.47 1.38 1.33
N PRO A 58 13.00 0.33 0.64
CA PRO A 58 13.90 -0.39 -0.26
C PRO A 58 14.37 0.55 -1.34
N THR A 59 15.70 0.61 -1.49
CA THR A 59 16.26 1.32 -2.62
C THR A 59 16.48 0.29 -3.69
N ASN A 60 16.37 0.66 -4.73
CA ASN A 60 16.49 -0.27 -5.82
C ASN A 60 17.89 -0.58 -6.24
N LEU A 61 17.91 -0.65 -5.24
CA LEU A 61 18.76 -0.88 -5.35
C LEU A 61 19.59 -1.28 -5.23
N HIS A 62 19.74 -1.61 -4.93
CA HIS A 62 20.38 -1.73 -4.64
C HIS A 62 21.03 -2.28 -4.32
N ARG A 63 21.31 -2.62 -4.18
CA ARG A 63 21.67 -3.01 -3.66
C ARG A 63 22.21 -3.51 -3.70
N ARG A 64 22.44 -3.97 -3.62
CA ARG A 64 22.69 -4.25 -3.32
C ARG A 64 23.29 -4.46 -3.15
N GLY A 65 23.46 -4.73 -3.04
CA GLY A 65 23.82 -4.81 -2.57
C GLY A 65 24.13 -4.93 -2.20
N MET A 66 24.38 -5.17 -1.80
CA MET A 66 24.39 -5.06 -1.25
C MET A 66 24.26 -5.22 -0.92
N GLU A 67 24.37 -5.68 -0.64
CA GLU A 67 23.98 -5.62 -0.26
C GLU A 67 23.99 -5.69 -0.34
N PRO A 68 24.34 -6.00 -0.25
CA PRO A 68 24.11 -5.98 -0.12
C PRO A 68 23.94 -5.98 -0.15
#